data_ababc2ea73a2ee52876455d6cffe7e4f
#
_entry.id   ababc2ea73a2ee52876455d6cffe7e4f
#
_cell.length_a   1.000
_cell.length_b   1.000
_cell.length_c   1.000
_cell.angle_alpha   90.00
_cell.angle_beta   90.00
_cell.angle_gamma   90.00
#
_symmetry.space_group_name_H-M   'P 1'
#
loop_
_entity.id
_entity.type
_entity.pdbx_description
1 polymer ?
#
loop_
_entity_poly.entity_id
_entity_poly.type
_entity_poly.pdbx_seq_one_letter_code
_entity_poly.pdbx_strand_id
1 'polypeptide(L)'
;VNVIENGCYGVEVYNYSQGLTKLGTPVNAERSIPTNVLGAPNGQTPVVNAPVQNFFSLGFGGSVEIRFGEPIANGAGADLKIWESSASPNAEKAQIFVSQDGLGYVPVGTVDMGGEIDFGVAYSDYIQFVKIVDISNPAQFANVQVSDGYDVDAIECIHGRYFAPNCSAATVASFSQGKRADGSDVLVERSN
;
A
#
# COMPACT_ATOMS: atom_id res chain seq x y z
N VAL A 1 8.72 -5.81 -26.39
CA VAL A 1 7.62 -4.98 -25.88
C VAL A 1 8.10 -4.41 -24.56
N ASN A 2 8.45 -3.13 -24.53
CA ASN A 2 8.76 -2.44 -23.30
C ASN A 2 7.46 -2.34 -22.50
N VAL A 3 7.30 -3.19 -21.50
CA VAL A 3 6.34 -2.98 -20.44
C VAL A 3 6.90 -1.81 -19.63
N ILE A 4 6.32 -0.63 -19.78
CA ILE A 4 6.53 0.45 -18.82
C ILE A 4 5.96 -0.10 -17.53
N GLU A 5 6.83 -0.51 -16.62
CA GLU A 5 6.41 -0.84 -15.26
C GLU A 5 5.91 0.48 -14.66
N ASN A 6 4.60 0.69 -14.73
CA ASN A 6 3.96 1.59 -13.80
C ASN A 6 4.27 1.03 -12.43
N GLY A 7 4.99 1.79 -11.62
CA GLY A 7 5.45 1.34 -10.30
C GLY A 7 4.32 0.67 -9.51
N CYS A 8 4.68 -0.25 -8.67
CA CYS A 8 3.74 -1.00 -7.85
C CYS A 8 3.37 -0.18 -6.61
N TYR A 9 2.21 0.45 -6.63
CA TYR A 9 1.72 1.32 -5.56
C TYR A 9 0.32 0.90 -5.09
N GLY A 10 -0.06 1.39 -3.91
CA GLY A 10 -1.43 1.29 -3.43
C GLY A 10 -2.44 1.91 -4.40
N VAL A 11 -3.59 1.27 -4.61
CA VAL A 11 -4.60 1.70 -5.59
C VAL A 11 -5.95 2.04 -4.98
N GLU A 12 -6.18 1.65 -3.71
CA GLU A 12 -7.44 1.87 -3.02
C GLU A 12 -7.22 2.10 -1.53
N VAL A 13 -7.87 3.11 -0.99
CA VAL A 13 -8.05 3.25 0.46
C VAL A 13 -9.18 2.30 0.87
N TYR A 14 -8.82 1.20 1.52
CA TYR A 14 -9.77 0.18 1.96
C TYR A 14 -10.54 0.63 3.20
N ASN A 15 -9.81 1.24 4.14
CA ASN A 15 -10.38 1.81 5.35
C ASN A 15 -9.45 2.88 5.94
N TYR A 16 -9.96 3.77 6.79
CA TYR A 16 -9.14 4.69 7.56
C TYR A 16 -9.85 5.18 8.82
N SER A 17 -9.04 5.60 9.79
CA SER A 17 -9.50 6.29 11.00
C SER A 17 -8.52 7.40 11.31
N GLN A 18 -8.87 8.64 10.99
CA GLN A 18 -7.99 9.77 11.28
C GLN A 18 -8.06 10.14 12.76
N GLY A 19 -6.88 10.24 13.39
CA GLY A 19 -6.74 10.73 14.77
C GLY A 19 -6.87 12.25 14.88
N LEU A 20 -6.39 12.78 15.97
CA LEU A 20 -6.44 14.20 16.26
C LEU A 20 -5.03 14.83 16.20
N THR A 21 -4.98 16.15 16.11
CA THR A 21 -3.74 16.91 16.31
C THR A 21 -3.28 16.81 17.76
N LYS A 22 -2.07 17.24 18.04
CA LYS A 22 -1.55 17.34 19.41
C LYS A 22 -2.44 18.16 20.36
N LEU A 23 -3.19 19.12 19.85
CA LEU A 23 -4.14 19.94 20.62
C LEU A 23 -5.48 19.26 20.86
N GLY A 24 -5.69 18.04 20.32
CA GLY A 24 -6.96 17.34 20.42
C GLY A 24 -8.03 17.91 19.47
N THR A 25 -7.63 18.65 18.45
CA THR A 25 -8.51 19.15 17.38
C THR A 25 -8.43 18.25 16.15
N PRO A 26 -9.42 18.27 15.26
CA PRO A 26 -9.31 17.61 13.96
C PRO A 26 -8.08 18.07 13.18
N VAL A 27 -7.48 17.18 12.40
CA VAL A 27 -6.43 17.51 11.43
C VAL A 27 -6.98 18.50 10.40
N ASN A 28 -6.14 19.41 9.93
CA ASN A 28 -6.53 20.38 8.93
C ASN A 28 -7.05 19.74 7.65
N ALA A 29 -8.06 20.33 7.03
CA ALA A 29 -8.75 19.76 5.87
C ALA A 29 -7.83 19.52 4.66
N GLU A 30 -6.80 20.37 4.45
CA GLU A 30 -5.82 20.23 3.37
C GLU A 30 -4.93 18.98 3.50
N ARG A 31 -4.89 18.36 4.70
CA ARG A 31 -4.10 17.16 5.03
C ARG A 31 -4.98 15.94 5.35
N SER A 32 -6.29 16.04 5.08
CA SER A 32 -7.30 15.05 5.48
C SER A 32 -7.92 14.31 4.31
N ILE A 33 -7.24 14.23 3.16
CA ILE A 33 -7.72 13.52 1.96
C ILE A 33 -7.03 12.16 1.89
N PRO A 34 -7.68 11.05 2.31
CA PRO A 34 -7.02 9.77 2.44
C PRO A 34 -6.56 9.19 1.09
N THR A 35 -7.18 9.57 -0.03
CA THR A 35 -6.77 9.11 -1.36
C THR A 35 -5.45 9.70 -1.85
N ASN A 36 -4.87 10.68 -1.14
CA ASN A 36 -3.55 11.23 -1.47
C ASN A 36 -2.40 10.24 -1.22
N VAL A 37 -2.65 9.12 -0.52
CA VAL A 37 -1.65 8.05 -0.32
C VAL A 37 -1.56 7.08 -1.50
N LEU A 38 -2.37 7.27 -2.55
CA LEU A 38 -2.48 6.35 -3.68
C LEU A 38 -1.56 6.76 -4.83
N GLY A 39 -0.98 5.75 -5.49
CA GLY A 39 -0.06 5.96 -6.61
C GLY A 39 1.37 6.27 -6.17
N ALA A 40 2.15 6.86 -7.08
CA ALA A 40 3.56 7.19 -6.85
C ALA A 40 3.72 8.35 -5.86
N PRO A 41 4.82 8.36 -5.06
CA PRO A 41 5.07 9.43 -4.09
C PRO A 41 5.21 10.80 -4.79
N ASN A 42 4.51 11.79 -4.28
CA ASN A 42 4.49 13.14 -4.85
C ASN A 42 4.30 14.26 -3.80
N GLY A 43 4.22 13.91 -2.51
CA GLY A 43 3.98 14.80 -1.38
C GLY A 43 5.12 14.88 -0.38
N GLN A 44 6.33 14.43 -0.73
CA GLN A 44 7.49 14.31 0.19
C GLN A 44 7.92 15.63 0.85
N THR A 45 7.56 16.77 0.30
CA THR A 45 7.84 18.08 0.90
C THR A 45 6.55 18.87 1.02
N PRO A 46 6.06 19.12 2.25
CA PRO A 46 4.87 19.93 2.46
C PRO A 46 5.01 21.33 1.85
N VAL A 47 3.97 21.77 1.16
CA VAL A 47 3.94 23.12 0.58
C VAL A 47 3.22 24.06 1.53
N VAL A 48 3.92 25.09 1.99
CA VAL A 48 3.36 26.07 2.92
C VAL A 48 2.17 26.81 2.26
N ASN A 49 1.02 26.83 2.96
CA ASN A 49 -0.24 27.43 2.53
C ASN A 49 -0.84 26.82 1.24
N ALA A 50 -0.48 25.59 0.87
CA ALA A 50 -1.18 24.90 -0.19
C ALA A 50 -2.64 24.63 0.24
N PRO A 51 -3.62 24.79 -0.68
CA PRO A 51 -5.02 24.53 -0.38
C PRO A 51 -5.30 23.03 -0.17
N VAL A 52 -4.43 22.16 -0.68
CA VAL A 52 -4.41 20.71 -0.51
C VAL A 52 -2.96 20.26 -0.48
N GLN A 53 -2.63 19.34 0.42
CA GLN A 53 -1.35 18.64 0.42
C GLN A 53 -1.47 17.34 -0.36
N ASN A 54 -0.36 16.83 -0.88
CA ASN A 54 -0.33 15.57 -1.64
C ASN A 54 0.02 14.35 -0.75
N PHE A 55 -0.34 14.39 0.52
CA PHE A 55 -0.18 13.32 1.50
C PHE A 55 -1.40 13.29 2.42
N PHE A 56 -1.52 12.26 3.22
CA PHE A 56 -2.55 12.11 4.23
C PHE A 56 -1.94 12.07 5.62
N SER A 57 -2.29 13.03 6.48
CA SER A 57 -1.92 13.03 7.88
C SER A 57 -2.80 12.06 8.66
N LEU A 58 -2.19 11.08 9.32
CA LEU A 58 -2.95 10.09 10.08
C LEU A 58 -3.63 10.69 11.32
N GLY A 59 -3.10 11.78 11.86
CA GLY A 59 -3.44 12.20 13.21
C GLY A 59 -2.82 11.28 14.26
N PHE A 60 -2.61 11.74 15.48
CA PHE A 60 -2.06 10.89 16.55
C PHE A 60 -2.97 9.70 16.85
N GLY A 61 -2.41 8.50 16.73
CA GLY A 61 -3.13 7.22 16.87
C GLY A 61 -4.05 6.86 15.71
N GLY A 62 -4.04 7.64 14.63
CA GLY A 62 -4.83 7.35 13.44
C GLY A 62 -4.24 6.24 12.58
N SER A 63 -5.01 5.79 11.59
CA SER A 63 -4.59 4.72 10.69
C SER A 63 -5.19 4.82 9.30
N VAL A 64 -4.51 4.20 8.33
CA VAL A 64 -5.00 3.98 6.97
C VAL A 64 -4.71 2.55 6.53
N GLU A 65 -5.65 1.95 5.81
CA GLU A 65 -5.56 0.62 5.22
C GLU A 65 -5.62 0.75 3.71
N ILE A 66 -4.60 0.26 3.04
CA ILE A 66 -4.41 0.40 1.59
C ILE A 66 -4.43 -0.97 0.94
N ARG A 67 -5.18 -1.10 -0.16
CA ARG A 67 -5.19 -2.28 -1.01
C ARG A 67 -4.33 -2.06 -2.26
N PHE A 68 -3.55 -3.06 -2.61
CA PHE A 68 -2.87 -3.15 -3.90
C PHE A 68 -3.80 -3.80 -4.93
N GLY A 69 -3.70 -3.39 -6.18
CA GLY A 69 -4.53 -3.92 -7.27
C GLY A 69 -4.35 -5.42 -7.48
N GLU A 70 -3.10 -5.87 -7.35
CA GLU A 70 -2.69 -7.28 -7.40
C GLU A 70 -1.92 -7.62 -6.12
N PRO A 71 -1.89 -8.90 -5.70
CA PRO A 71 -1.01 -9.32 -4.63
C PRO A 71 0.44 -8.97 -4.93
N ILE A 72 1.19 -8.57 -3.93
CA ILE A 72 2.61 -8.25 -4.02
C ILE A 72 3.45 -9.36 -3.40
N ALA A 73 4.56 -9.70 -4.07
CA ALA A 73 5.40 -10.84 -3.70
C ALA A 73 6.31 -10.51 -2.52
N ASN A 74 6.53 -11.50 -1.65
CA ASN A 74 7.67 -11.54 -0.75
C ASN A 74 8.93 -11.83 -1.57
N GLY A 75 10.00 -11.12 -1.30
CA GLY A 75 11.32 -11.30 -1.90
C GLY A 75 12.44 -11.36 -0.88
N ALA A 76 13.67 -11.22 -1.34
CA ALA A 76 14.82 -11.17 -0.44
C ALA A 76 15.03 -9.75 0.08
N GLY A 77 14.98 -9.56 1.39
CA GLY A 77 15.10 -8.25 2.03
C GLY A 77 13.79 -7.48 2.08
N ALA A 78 13.85 -6.16 1.96
CA ALA A 78 12.66 -5.33 2.05
C ALA A 78 11.71 -5.54 0.85
N ASP A 79 10.42 -5.60 1.13
CA ASP A 79 9.34 -5.80 0.15
C ASP A 79 8.51 -4.53 -0.08
N LEU A 80 8.44 -3.69 0.93
CA LEU A 80 7.67 -2.45 0.94
C LEU A 80 8.59 -1.26 1.21
N LYS A 81 8.29 -0.15 0.55
CA LYS A 81 8.82 1.16 0.93
C LYS A 81 7.67 2.08 1.29
N ILE A 82 7.73 2.63 2.49
CA ILE A 82 6.78 3.61 3.01
C ILE A 82 7.37 5.00 2.77
N TRP A 83 6.66 5.80 1.99
CA TRP A 83 7.00 7.19 1.72
C TRP A 83 6.22 8.09 2.68
N GLU A 84 6.92 9.02 3.27
CA GLU A 84 6.40 9.94 4.28
C GLU A 84 6.74 11.37 3.87
N SER A 85 5.89 12.32 4.25
CA SER A 85 6.03 13.74 3.99
C SER A 85 6.30 14.46 5.29
N SER A 86 7.58 14.76 5.59
CA SER A 86 7.93 15.49 6.79
C SER A 86 8.70 16.78 6.50
N ALA A 87 8.31 17.85 7.16
CA ALA A 87 9.07 19.09 7.20
C ALA A 87 9.86 19.25 8.52
N SER A 88 9.72 18.33 9.45
CA SER A 88 10.24 18.42 10.80
C SER A 88 11.30 17.36 11.09
N PRO A 89 12.39 17.68 11.82
CA PRO A 89 13.34 16.70 12.31
C PRO A 89 12.78 15.86 13.48
N ASN A 90 11.52 16.04 13.85
CA ASN A 90 10.87 15.26 14.90
C ASN A 90 10.49 13.90 14.31
N ALA A 91 10.93 12.84 14.96
CA ALA A 91 10.67 11.48 14.54
C ALA A 91 9.17 11.15 14.66
N GLU A 92 8.43 11.35 13.59
CA GLU A 92 7.12 10.74 13.39
C GLU A 92 7.31 9.25 13.17
N LYS A 93 6.44 8.44 13.78
CA LYS A 93 6.57 6.99 13.80
C LYS A 93 5.29 6.30 13.40
N ALA A 94 5.42 5.29 12.56
CA ALA A 94 4.30 4.45 12.22
C ALA A 94 4.62 2.97 12.45
N GLN A 95 3.61 2.22 12.89
CA GLN A 95 3.64 0.76 12.89
C GLN A 95 2.96 0.23 11.63
N ILE A 96 3.63 -0.73 10.98
CA ILE A 96 3.19 -1.31 9.72
C ILE A 96 2.64 -2.71 9.98
N PHE A 97 1.48 -2.96 9.42
CA PHE A 97 0.80 -4.26 9.42
C PHE A 97 0.50 -4.67 8.00
N VAL A 98 0.46 -5.96 7.75
CA VAL A 98 0.15 -6.53 6.44
C VAL A 98 -0.93 -7.59 6.53
N SER A 99 -1.65 -7.82 5.44
CA SER A 99 -2.69 -8.83 5.33
C SER A 99 -2.81 -9.36 3.90
N GLN A 100 -3.24 -10.62 3.75
CA GLN A 100 -3.58 -11.21 2.46
C GLN A 100 -5.03 -10.88 2.04
N ASP A 101 -5.95 -10.75 2.99
CA ASP A 101 -7.41 -10.69 2.76
C ASP A 101 -8.08 -9.40 3.25
N GLY A 102 -7.34 -8.52 3.96
CA GLY A 102 -7.88 -7.30 4.56
C GLY A 102 -8.66 -7.51 5.87
N LEU A 103 -8.70 -8.75 6.40
CA LEU A 103 -9.41 -9.08 7.64
C LEU A 103 -8.45 -9.32 8.81
N GLY A 104 -7.39 -10.09 8.57
CA GLY A 104 -6.36 -10.41 9.57
C GLY A 104 -5.08 -9.63 9.29
N TYR A 105 -4.71 -8.70 10.17
CA TYR A 105 -3.50 -7.89 10.04
C TYR A 105 -2.40 -8.35 11.00
N VAL A 106 -1.20 -8.59 10.47
CA VAL A 106 -0.01 -9.01 11.22
C VAL A 106 1.00 -7.86 11.25
N PRO A 107 1.52 -7.46 12.43
CA PRO A 107 2.55 -6.43 12.51
C PRO A 107 3.88 -6.93 11.95
N VAL A 108 4.55 -6.11 11.13
CA VAL A 108 5.82 -6.48 10.48
C VAL A 108 6.97 -5.52 10.78
N GLY A 109 6.70 -4.39 11.41
CA GLY A 109 7.76 -3.48 11.81
C GLY A 109 7.26 -2.07 12.08
N THR A 110 8.20 -1.16 12.30
CA THR A 110 7.96 0.27 12.48
C THR A 110 8.87 1.05 11.55
N VAL A 111 8.42 2.21 11.13
CA VAL A 111 9.20 3.17 10.36
C VAL A 111 9.23 4.53 11.06
N ASP A 112 10.35 5.22 10.93
CA ASP A 112 10.57 6.58 11.39
C ASP A 112 10.78 7.45 10.14
N MET A 113 9.92 8.45 9.90
CA MET A 113 10.06 9.37 8.76
C MET A 113 10.20 8.63 7.40
N GLY A 114 9.39 7.60 7.19
CA GLY A 114 9.52 6.70 6.05
C GLY A 114 10.51 5.56 6.29
N GLY A 115 10.54 4.60 5.38
CA GLY A 115 11.45 3.46 5.50
C GLY A 115 11.03 2.23 4.71
N GLU A 116 11.83 1.20 4.84
CA GLU A 116 11.64 -0.06 4.15
C GLU A 116 11.26 -1.17 5.13
N ILE A 117 10.37 -2.06 4.71
CA ILE A 117 9.80 -3.15 5.51
C ILE A 117 9.91 -4.46 4.75
N ASP A 118 10.43 -5.49 5.42
CA ASP A 118 10.36 -6.89 5.02
C ASP A 118 9.15 -7.54 5.72
N PHE A 119 8.20 -8.06 4.97
CA PHE A 119 7.05 -8.76 5.52
C PHE A 119 7.19 -10.29 5.53
N GLY A 120 8.32 -10.82 5.10
CA GLY A 120 8.56 -12.27 5.00
C GLY A 120 8.44 -13.03 6.31
N VAL A 121 8.55 -12.33 7.45
CA VAL A 121 8.30 -12.91 8.78
C VAL A 121 6.81 -13.20 9.05
N ALA A 122 5.91 -12.50 8.36
CA ALA A 122 4.45 -12.68 8.50
C ALA A 122 3.89 -13.59 7.41
N TYR A 123 4.32 -13.36 6.16
CA TYR A 123 3.85 -14.10 4.99
C TYR A 123 5.04 -14.42 4.06
N SER A 124 5.25 -15.71 3.81
CA SER A 124 6.37 -16.20 2.98
C SER A 124 6.14 -16.07 1.48
N ASP A 125 4.94 -15.73 1.05
CA ASP A 125 4.53 -15.72 -0.35
C ASP A 125 4.06 -14.34 -0.84
N TYR A 126 2.94 -13.82 -0.30
CA TYR A 126 2.39 -12.53 -0.73
C TYR A 126 1.55 -11.86 0.33
N ILE A 127 1.30 -10.57 0.11
CA ILE A 127 0.26 -9.77 0.77
C ILE A 127 -0.53 -8.99 -0.28
N GLN A 128 -1.69 -8.45 0.10
CA GLN A 128 -2.44 -7.54 -0.77
C GLN A 128 -2.86 -6.25 -0.05
N PHE A 129 -2.82 -6.24 1.26
CA PHE A 129 -3.23 -5.09 2.09
C PHE A 129 -2.12 -4.67 3.03
N VAL A 130 -1.95 -3.37 3.17
CA VAL A 130 -1.04 -2.75 4.13
C VAL A 130 -1.83 -1.80 5.01
N LYS A 131 -1.64 -1.87 6.33
CA LYS A 131 -2.18 -0.93 7.29
C LYS A 131 -1.04 -0.18 7.96
N ILE A 132 -1.17 1.14 8.00
CA ILE A 132 -0.25 2.04 8.68
C ILE A 132 -0.98 2.64 9.87
N VAL A 133 -0.37 2.57 11.05
CA VAL A 133 -0.90 3.14 12.29
C VAL A 133 0.11 4.12 12.85
N ASP A 134 -0.30 5.36 13.10
CA ASP A 134 0.54 6.33 13.81
C ASP A 134 0.79 5.86 15.24
N ILE A 135 2.06 5.83 15.63
CA ILE A 135 2.54 5.54 16.98
C ILE A 135 3.44 6.66 17.53
N SER A 136 3.39 7.83 16.91
CA SER A 136 4.14 9.01 17.32
C SER A 136 3.76 9.42 18.74
N ASN A 137 4.74 9.81 19.54
CA ASN A 137 4.47 10.32 20.88
C ASN A 137 4.24 11.84 20.85
N PRO A 138 3.01 12.34 21.07
CA PRO A 138 2.70 13.76 21.04
C PRO A 138 3.58 14.62 21.94
N ALA A 139 4.11 14.06 23.03
CA ALA A 139 4.97 14.77 23.97
C ALA A 139 6.33 15.19 23.36
N GLN A 140 6.79 14.48 22.32
CA GLN A 140 8.06 14.77 21.64
C GLN A 140 7.97 15.97 20.68
N PHE A 141 6.77 16.41 20.34
CA PHE A 141 6.50 17.57 19.46
C PHE A 141 6.33 18.86 20.27
N ALA A 142 7.33 19.24 21.07
CA ALA A 142 7.19 20.15 22.19
C ALA A 142 6.62 21.55 21.89
N ASN A 143 6.75 22.11 20.70
CA ASN A 143 6.36 23.49 20.39
C ASN A 143 5.54 23.67 19.11
N VAL A 144 5.02 22.60 18.54
CA VAL A 144 4.29 22.66 17.28
C VAL A 144 2.80 22.59 17.56
N GLN A 145 2.11 23.69 17.36
CA GLN A 145 0.67 23.82 17.65
C GLN A 145 -0.22 22.98 16.72
N VAL A 146 0.34 22.52 15.61
CA VAL A 146 -0.39 21.81 14.53
C VAL A 146 0.23 20.46 14.20
N SER A 147 1.02 19.86 15.11
CA SER A 147 1.50 18.50 14.89
C SER A 147 0.34 17.53 14.89
N ASP A 148 0.31 16.67 13.90
CA ASP A 148 -0.80 15.77 13.60
C ASP A 148 -0.36 14.33 13.27
N GLY A 149 0.84 13.95 13.76
CA GLY A 149 1.35 12.58 13.65
C GLY A 149 1.92 12.26 12.26
N TYR A 150 1.92 11.00 11.89
CA TYR A 150 2.58 10.48 10.71
C TYR A 150 1.87 10.86 9.41
N ASP A 151 2.63 11.38 8.44
CA ASP A 151 2.14 11.88 7.15
C ASP A 151 2.46 10.89 6.03
N VAL A 152 1.47 10.11 5.60
CA VAL A 152 1.67 9.11 4.54
C VAL A 152 1.57 9.74 3.16
N ASP A 153 2.63 9.63 2.35
CA ASP A 153 2.66 10.05 0.95
C ASP A 153 2.31 8.88 0.00
N ALA A 154 2.99 7.73 0.15
CA ALA A 154 2.73 6.56 -0.69
C ALA A 154 3.21 5.26 -0.04
N ILE A 155 2.74 4.13 -0.58
CA ILE A 155 3.29 2.80 -0.31
C ILE A 155 3.68 2.17 -1.64
N GLU A 156 4.95 1.80 -1.75
CA GLU A 156 5.55 1.17 -2.92
C GLU A 156 5.89 -0.29 -2.63
N CYS A 157 5.62 -1.22 -3.55
CA CYS A 157 6.15 -2.56 -3.48
C CYS A 157 7.49 -2.67 -4.23
N ILE A 158 8.46 -3.35 -3.62
CA ILE A 158 9.83 -3.45 -4.16
C ILE A 158 9.95 -4.63 -5.13
N HIS A 159 9.34 -5.78 -4.81
CA HIS A 159 9.48 -7.01 -5.58
C HIS A 159 8.39 -7.26 -6.64
N GLY A 160 7.44 -6.31 -6.79
CA GLY A 160 6.42 -6.41 -7.81
C GLY A 160 5.28 -7.39 -7.45
N ARG A 161 4.57 -7.87 -8.48
CA ARG A 161 3.38 -8.68 -8.31
C ARG A 161 3.70 -10.13 -7.96
N TYR A 162 2.87 -10.73 -7.11
CA TYR A 162 2.91 -12.16 -6.84
C TYR A 162 2.18 -12.93 -7.93
N PHE A 163 2.84 -13.96 -8.45
CA PHE A 163 2.24 -14.93 -9.34
C PHE A 163 2.20 -16.29 -8.65
N ALA A 164 1.00 -16.79 -8.35
CA ALA A 164 0.85 -18.09 -7.70
C ALA A 164 1.57 -19.18 -8.51
N PRO A 165 2.40 -20.02 -7.89
CA PRO A 165 3.21 -21.03 -8.59
C PRO A 165 2.39 -22.02 -9.42
N ASN A 166 1.10 -22.19 -9.13
CA ASN A 166 0.16 -23.07 -9.85
C ASN A 166 -0.66 -22.36 -10.92
N CYS A 167 -0.43 -21.08 -11.20
CA CYS A 167 -0.65 -20.51 -12.51
C CYS A 167 0.48 -20.94 -13.46
N SER A 168 1.10 -22.11 -13.22
CA SER A 168 1.72 -22.87 -14.32
C SER A 168 0.68 -22.83 -15.41
N ALA A 169 1.07 -22.27 -16.57
CA ALA A 169 0.26 -22.18 -17.75
C ALA A 169 -0.70 -23.35 -17.73
N ALA A 170 -1.98 -23.07 -17.45
CA ALA A 170 -3.00 -24.10 -17.57
C ALA A 170 -2.65 -24.72 -18.89
N THR A 171 -2.33 -25.99 -18.90
CA THR A 171 -1.87 -26.71 -20.07
C THR A 171 -2.79 -26.21 -21.13
N VAL A 172 -2.29 -25.44 -22.10
CA VAL A 172 -3.16 -24.83 -23.10
C VAL A 172 -3.79 -26.03 -23.70
N ALA A 173 -5.03 -26.32 -23.29
CA ALA A 173 -5.73 -27.46 -23.80
C ALA A 173 -5.66 -27.23 -25.28
N SER A 174 -4.93 -28.09 -26.00
CA SER A 174 -4.73 -27.92 -27.41
C SER A 174 -6.07 -28.18 -28.03
N PHE A 175 -6.81 -27.14 -28.34
CA PHE A 175 -8.06 -27.21 -29.03
C PHE A 175 -7.74 -27.50 -30.50
N SER A 176 -8.28 -28.57 -31.03
CA SER A 176 -8.31 -28.80 -32.48
C SER A 176 -9.67 -28.37 -33.03
N GLN A 177 -9.65 -27.76 -34.21
CA GLN A 177 -10.90 -27.56 -34.97
C GLN A 177 -11.51 -28.91 -35.32
N GLY A 178 -12.73 -29.13 -34.90
CA GLY A 178 -13.56 -30.25 -35.27
C GLY A 178 -14.84 -29.77 -35.94
N LYS A 179 -15.60 -30.69 -36.56
CA LYS A 179 -16.92 -30.39 -37.12
C LYS A 179 -17.99 -31.15 -36.38
N ARG A 180 -19.12 -30.51 -36.12
CA ARG A 180 -20.33 -31.16 -35.62
C ARG A 180 -21.00 -31.95 -36.76
N ALA A 181 -21.92 -32.83 -36.41
CA ALA A 181 -22.67 -33.60 -37.36
C ALA A 181 -23.51 -32.75 -38.35
N ASP A 182 -23.80 -31.50 -37.96
CA ASP A 182 -24.49 -30.51 -38.80
C ASP A 182 -23.53 -29.70 -39.71
N GLY A 183 -22.23 -30.02 -39.70
CA GLY A 183 -21.20 -29.35 -40.48
C GLY A 183 -20.63 -28.07 -39.91
N SER A 184 -21.13 -27.57 -38.75
CA SER A 184 -20.59 -26.39 -38.08
C SER A 184 -19.26 -26.70 -37.42
N ASP A 185 -18.37 -25.69 -37.34
CA ASP A 185 -17.08 -25.80 -36.66
C ASP A 185 -17.25 -25.81 -35.15
N VAL A 186 -16.45 -26.65 -34.48
CA VAL A 186 -16.37 -26.70 -33.02
C VAL A 186 -14.91 -26.85 -32.59
N LEU A 187 -14.55 -26.21 -31.47
CA LEU A 187 -13.27 -26.43 -30.80
C LEU A 187 -13.40 -27.66 -29.91
N VAL A 188 -12.57 -28.65 -30.12
CA VAL A 188 -12.54 -29.91 -29.36
C VAL A 188 -11.29 -29.89 -28.48
N GLU A 189 -11.49 -30.05 -27.18
CA GLU A 189 -10.40 -30.20 -26.22
C GLU A 189 -9.73 -31.57 -26.43
N ARG A 190 -8.43 -31.59 -26.62
CA ARG A 190 -7.66 -32.82 -26.63
C ARG A 190 -7.24 -33.17 -25.22
N SER A 191 -7.76 -34.20 -24.62
CA SER A 191 -7.19 -34.86 -23.47
C SER A 191 -5.90 -35.58 -23.85
N ASN A 192 -4.79 -35.21 -23.23
CA ASN A 192 -3.56 -36.02 -23.26
C ASN A 192 -3.70 -37.27 -22.39
#